data_d9cde6186659c67e3966b9a83661871f
#
_entry.id   d9cde6186659c67e3966b9a83661871f
#
_cell.length_a   1.000
_cell.length_b   1.000
_cell.length_c   1.000
_cell.angle_alpha   90.00
_cell.angle_beta   90.00
_cell.angle_gamma   90.00
#
_symmetry.space_group_name_H-M   'P 1'
#
loop_
_entity.id
_entity.type
_entity.pdbx_description
1 polymer ?
#
loop_
_entity_poly.entity_id
_entity_poly.type
_entity_poly.pdbx_seq_one_letter_code
_entity_poly.pdbx_strand_id
1 'polypeptide(L)'
;MKVLFAAEDTIIGIICGLLLIGFTGRFFSFKLSDILYIIAFTVYAFFILLDIFNELRDLTTHFGFIAFSLAHSIMDLGIAVTFISHFSGWSIPYITSTFVPYLQNEANMYYAGIFLVIGNAIWLILYPFLD
;
A
#
# COMPACT_ATOMS: atom_id res chain seq x y z
N MET A 1 -12.56 -6.26 16.02
CA MET A 1 -11.11 -5.95 16.01
C MET A 1 -10.46 -6.15 14.65
N LYS A 2 -10.74 -7.26 13.95
CA LYS A 2 -10.20 -7.47 12.61
C LYS A 2 -10.63 -6.40 11.62
N VAL A 3 -11.90 -6.02 11.65
CA VAL A 3 -12.43 -4.98 10.77
C VAL A 3 -11.76 -3.64 11.02
N LEU A 4 -11.45 -3.32 12.28
CA LEU A 4 -10.83 -2.06 12.64
C LEU A 4 -9.40 -1.96 12.08
N PHE A 5 -8.58 -2.99 12.24
CA PHE A 5 -7.21 -2.99 11.71
C PHE A 5 -7.20 -2.94 10.18
N ALA A 6 -8.10 -3.68 9.55
CA ALA A 6 -8.23 -3.67 8.10
C ALA A 6 -8.66 -2.29 7.59
N ALA A 7 -9.57 -1.62 8.32
CA ALA A 7 -10.01 -0.28 7.94
C ALA A 7 -8.88 0.75 8.06
N GLU A 8 -8.06 0.69 9.12
CA GLU A 8 -6.94 1.60 9.30
C GLU A 8 -5.92 1.46 8.16
N ASP A 9 -5.50 0.24 7.87
CA ASP A 9 -4.60 -0.09 6.78
C ASP A 9 -5.15 0.44 5.45
N THR A 10 -6.42 0.17 5.19
CA THR A 10 -7.08 0.55 3.95
C THR A 10 -7.17 2.07 3.79
N ILE A 11 -7.52 2.79 4.86
CA ILE A 11 -7.59 4.25 4.83
C ILE A 11 -6.21 4.85 4.56
N ILE A 12 -5.18 4.34 5.21
CA ILE A 12 -3.81 4.81 4.99
C ILE A 12 -3.38 4.53 3.56
N GLY A 13 -3.74 3.37 3.02
CA GLY A 13 -3.47 3.03 1.62
C GLY A 13 -4.12 4.00 0.64
N ILE A 14 -5.35 4.41 0.89
CA ILE A 14 -6.03 5.41 0.07
C ILE A 14 -5.29 6.75 0.14
N ILE A 15 -4.88 7.17 1.33
CA ILE A 15 -4.12 8.41 1.50
C ILE A 15 -2.81 8.35 0.73
N CYS A 16 -2.07 7.25 0.85
CA CYS A 16 -0.82 7.07 0.11
C CYS A 16 -1.04 7.12 -1.40
N GLY A 17 -2.11 6.49 -1.88
CA GLY A 17 -2.46 6.54 -3.30
C GLY A 17 -2.76 7.96 -3.78
N LEU A 18 -3.52 8.72 -3.00
CA LEU A 18 -3.81 10.13 -3.32
C LEU A 18 -2.53 10.98 -3.32
N LEU A 19 -1.61 10.72 -2.41
CA LEU A 19 -0.33 11.42 -2.39
C LEU A 19 0.47 11.16 -3.66
N LEU A 20 0.49 9.92 -4.15
CA LEU A 20 1.17 9.59 -5.41
C LEU A 20 0.51 10.27 -6.61
N ILE A 21 -0.80 10.27 -6.67
CA ILE A 21 -1.54 10.95 -7.75
C ILE A 21 -1.21 12.44 -7.75
N GLY A 22 -1.21 13.07 -6.57
CA GLY A 22 -0.85 14.48 -6.43
C GLY A 22 0.60 14.76 -6.82
N PHE A 23 1.51 13.84 -6.48
CA PHE A 23 2.93 13.97 -6.83
C PHE A 23 3.12 14.01 -8.36
N THR A 24 2.40 13.17 -9.10
CA THR A 24 2.53 13.12 -10.56
C THR A 24 1.88 14.32 -11.27
N GLY A 25 0.90 14.96 -10.63
CA GLY A 25 0.25 16.14 -11.19
C GLY A 25 -0.70 15.88 -12.35
N ARG A 26 -1.08 14.63 -12.61
CA ARG A 26 -1.92 14.30 -13.77
C ARG A 26 -3.39 14.62 -13.56
N PHE A 27 -3.89 14.48 -12.33
CA PHE A 27 -5.30 14.71 -12.02
C PHE A 27 -5.45 15.95 -11.15
N PHE A 28 -4.69 16.01 -10.08
CA PHE A 28 -4.51 17.20 -9.24
C PHE A 28 -3.02 17.25 -8.89
N SER A 29 -2.53 18.41 -8.48
CA SER A 29 -1.09 18.59 -8.26
C SER A 29 -0.82 19.17 -6.88
N PHE A 30 -0.10 18.42 -6.07
CA PHE A 30 0.58 18.93 -4.90
C PHE A 30 1.83 18.07 -4.64
N LYS A 31 2.95 18.73 -4.45
CA LYS A 31 4.20 18.03 -4.12
C LYS A 31 4.62 18.42 -2.71
N LEU A 32 4.82 17.40 -1.89
CA LEU A 32 5.30 17.54 -0.53
C LEU A 32 6.80 17.24 -0.49
N SER A 33 7.45 17.50 0.64
CA SER A 33 8.83 17.09 0.82
C SER A 33 8.96 15.58 0.86
N ASP A 34 10.08 15.05 0.41
CA ASP A 34 10.31 13.60 0.34
C ASP A 34 10.10 12.91 1.70
N ILE A 35 10.45 13.59 2.79
CA ILE A 35 10.29 13.03 4.13
C ILE A 35 8.83 12.69 4.45
N LEU A 36 7.88 13.47 3.94
CA LEU A 36 6.46 13.21 4.18
C LEU A 36 5.99 11.96 3.46
N TYR A 37 6.47 11.72 2.24
CA TYR A 37 6.18 10.46 1.52
C TYR A 37 6.80 9.27 2.24
N ILE A 38 8.03 9.41 2.72
CA ILE A 38 8.71 8.35 3.48
C ILE A 38 7.91 8.00 4.73
N ILE A 39 7.46 9.01 5.48
CA ILE A 39 6.66 8.79 6.69
C ILE A 39 5.35 8.10 6.35
N ALA A 40 4.64 8.59 5.32
CA ALA A 40 3.33 8.03 4.94
C ALA A 40 3.46 6.56 4.54
N PHE A 41 4.42 6.21 3.69
CA PHE A 41 4.60 4.82 3.25
C PHE A 41 5.16 3.93 4.35
N THR A 42 5.95 4.48 5.28
CA THR A 42 6.44 3.71 6.44
C THR A 42 5.29 3.37 7.39
N VAL A 43 4.41 4.33 7.66
CA VAL A 43 3.21 4.07 8.47
C VAL A 43 2.32 3.04 7.78
N TYR A 44 2.12 3.17 6.48
CA TYR A 44 1.34 2.22 5.70
C TYR A 44 1.93 0.81 5.80
N ALA A 45 3.24 0.67 5.58
CA ALA A 45 3.92 -0.62 5.67
C ALA A 45 3.78 -1.24 7.06
N PHE A 46 3.86 -0.43 8.11
CA PHE A 46 3.70 -0.90 9.48
C PHE A 46 2.29 -1.49 9.70
N PHE A 47 1.25 -0.78 9.26
CA PHE A 47 -0.12 -1.29 9.43
C PHE A 47 -0.39 -2.51 8.55
N ILE A 48 0.22 -2.58 7.35
CA ILE A 48 0.13 -3.79 6.52
C ILE A 48 0.74 -4.98 7.23
N LEU A 49 1.90 -4.81 7.88
CA LEU A 49 2.55 -5.89 8.62
C LEU A 49 1.68 -6.38 9.76
N LEU A 50 1.03 -5.48 10.49
CA LEU A 50 0.10 -5.88 11.55
C LEU A 50 -1.07 -6.68 10.99
N ASP A 51 -1.60 -6.26 9.86
CA ASP A 51 -2.69 -6.95 9.18
C ASP A 51 -2.26 -8.35 8.73
N ILE A 52 -1.06 -8.47 8.15
CA ILE A 52 -0.49 -9.76 7.73
C ILE A 52 -0.37 -10.71 8.91
N PHE A 53 0.13 -10.25 10.06
CA PHE A 53 0.22 -11.08 11.26
C PHE A 53 -1.15 -11.57 11.72
N ASN A 54 -2.16 -10.72 11.68
CA ASN A 54 -3.53 -11.11 12.04
C ASN A 54 -4.09 -12.13 11.07
N GLU A 55 -3.85 -11.96 9.76
CA GLU A 55 -4.31 -12.89 8.74
C GLU A 55 -3.65 -14.25 8.87
N LEU A 56 -2.33 -14.27 9.12
CA LEU A 56 -1.61 -15.53 9.30
C LEU A 56 -2.14 -16.32 10.49
N ARG A 57 -2.52 -15.64 11.56
CA ARG A 57 -3.06 -16.29 12.74
C ARG A 57 -4.39 -16.99 12.43
N ASP A 58 -5.19 -16.43 11.54
CA ASP A 58 -6.52 -16.95 11.20
C ASP A 58 -6.53 -17.83 9.94
N LEU A 59 -5.35 -18.08 9.36
CA LEU A 59 -5.24 -18.79 8.06
C LEU A 59 -5.84 -20.19 8.10
N THR A 60 -5.78 -20.87 9.23
CA THR A 60 -6.28 -22.24 9.38
C THR A 60 -7.80 -22.34 9.43
N THR A 61 -8.49 -21.24 9.79
CA THR A 61 -9.93 -21.24 9.95
C THR A 61 -10.69 -20.79 8.71
N HIS A 62 -10.11 -19.90 7.90
CA HIS A 62 -10.76 -19.31 6.71
C HIS A 62 -9.76 -19.22 5.56
N PHE A 63 -9.25 -20.37 5.11
CA PHE A 63 -8.09 -20.42 4.22
C PHE A 63 -8.31 -19.65 2.91
N GLY A 64 -9.43 -19.89 2.22
CA GLY A 64 -9.62 -19.34 0.87
C GLY A 64 -9.65 -17.81 0.84
N PHE A 65 -10.46 -17.21 1.71
CA PHE A 65 -10.58 -15.76 1.78
C PHE A 65 -9.31 -15.12 2.33
N ILE A 66 -8.73 -15.71 3.38
CA ILE A 66 -7.54 -15.15 4.02
C ILE A 66 -6.33 -15.24 3.09
N ALA A 67 -6.22 -16.33 2.30
CA ALA A 67 -5.15 -16.44 1.32
C ALA A 67 -5.21 -15.32 0.27
N PHE A 68 -6.41 -14.97 -0.20
CA PHE A 68 -6.61 -13.87 -1.15
C PHE A 68 -6.27 -12.52 -0.51
N SER A 69 -6.75 -12.27 0.70
CA SER A 69 -6.46 -11.06 1.44
C SER A 69 -4.96 -10.93 1.74
N LEU A 70 -4.32 -12.04 2.10
CA LEU A 70 -2.87 -12.06 2.37
C LEU A 70 -2.07 -11.72 1.11
N ALA A 71 -2.46 -12.26 -0.04
CA ALA A 71 -1.80 -11.93 -1.30
C ALA A 71 -1.92 -10.43 -1.62
N HIS A 72 -3.10 -9.84 -1.40
CA HIS A 72 -3.31 -8.41 -1.59
C HIS A 72 -2.44 -7.59 -0.63
N SER A 73 -2.36 -7.98 0.63
CA SER A 73 -1.53 -7.31 1.63
C SER A 73 -0.04 -7.38 1.27
N ILE A 74 0.43 -8.52 0.77
CA ILE A 74 1.81 -8.67 0.33
C ILE A 74 2.11 -7.75 -0.85
N MET A 75 1.18 -7.64 -1.81
CA MET A 75 1.34 -6.71 -2.94
C MET A 75 1.41 -5.26 -2.46
N ASP A 76 0.54 -4.86 -1.56
CA ASP A 76 0.54 -3.51 -1.01
C ASP A 76 1.82 -3.22 -0.24
N LEU A 77 2.32 -4.21 0.51
CA LEU A 77 3.59 -4.07 1.23
C LEU A 77 4.75 -3.88 0.24
N GLY A 78 4.75 -4.65 -0.86
CA GLY A 78 5.76 -4.49 -1.90
C GLY A 78 5.74 -3.09 -2.51
N ILE A 79 4.56 -2.55 -2.78
CA ILE A 79 4.40 -1.18 -3.28
C ILE A 79 4.93 -0.18 -2.26
N ALA A 80 4.53 -0.31 -0.99
CA ALA A 80 4.96 0.61 0.07
C ALA A 80 6.48 0.62 0.22
N VAL A 81 7.10 -0.55 0.26
CA VAL A 81 8.56 -0.69 0.40
C VAL A 81 9.27 -0.09 -0.81
N THR A 82 8.73 -0.29 -2.01
CA THR A 82 9.28 0.27 -3.25
C THR A 82 9.31 1.80 -3.19
N PHE A 83 8.24 2.43 -2.74
CA PHE A 83 8.20 3.89 -2.63
C PHE A 83 9.06 4.41 -1.48
N ILE A 84 9.18 3.67 -0.39
CA ILE A 84 10.13 4.00 0.68
C ILE A 84 11.55 4.05 0.11
N SER A 85 11.94 3.03 -0.64
CA SER A 85 13.25 3.00 -1.30
C SER A 85 13.43 4.17 -2.26
N HIS A 86 12.41 4.43 -3.08
CA HIS A 86 12.47 5.50 -4.08
C HIS A 86 12.67 6.88 -3.45
N PHE A 87 11.88 7.23 -2.43
CA PHE A 87 11.92 8.56 -1.83
C PHE A 87 13.09 8.74 -0.86
N SER A 88 13.52 7.66 -0.17
CA SER A 88 14.62 7.72 0.79
C SER A 88 15.99 7.52 0.16
N GLY A 89 16.04 6.85 -0.98
CA GLY A 89 17.30 6.43 -1.59
C GLY A 89 17.92 5.20 -0.92
N TRP A 90 17.23 4.56 0.01
CA TRP A 90 17.74 3.37 0.67
C TRP A 90 17.75 2.19 -0.30
N SER A 91 18.84 1.43 -0.28
CA SER A 91 18.96 0.20 -1.07
C SER A 91 18.36 -0.96 -0.28
N ILE A 92 17.22 -1.47 -0.79
CA ILE A 92 16.54 -2.62 -0.20
C ILE A 92 16.78 -3.81 -1.14
N PRO A 93 17.33 -4.94 -0.64
CA PRO A 93 17.64 -6.08 -1.50
C PRO A 93 16.45 -6.51 -2.34
N TYR A 94 16.67 -6.77 -3.62
CA TYR A 94 15.72 -7.18 -4.65
C TYR A 94 14.69 -6.10 -5.00
N ILE A 95 14.27 -5.25 -4.07
CA ILE A 95 13.25 -4.22 -4.30
C ILE A 95 13.82 -3.07 -5.11
N THR A 96 14.94 -2.50 -4.68
CA THR A 96 15.51 -1.32 -5.32
C THR A 96 15.93 -1.61 -6.75
N SER A 97 16.59 -2.74 -6.99
CA SER A 97 17.07 -3.10 -8.32
C SER A 97 15.95 -3.54 -9.26
N THR A 98 14.87 -4.12 -8.74
CA THR A 98 13.80 -4.70 -9.57
C THR A 98 12.70 -3.71 -9.84
N PHE A 99 12.24 -2.98 -8.83
CA PHE A 99 11.01 -2.17 -8.93
C PHE A 99 11.24 -0.68 -9.04
N VAL A 100 12.25 -0.14 -8.36
CA VAL A 100 12.48 1.32 -8.37
C VAL A 100 12.72 1.86 -9.79
N PRO A 101 13.44 1.14 -10.70
CA PRO A 101 13.62 1.66 -12.06
C PRO A 101 12.31 1.94 -12.82
N TYR A 102 11.23 1.20 -12.51
CA TYR A 102 9.93 1.46 -13.13
C TYR A 102 9.36 2.81 -12.72
N LEU A 103 9.75 3.36 -11.59
CA LEU A 103 9.25 4.64 -11.08
C LEU A 103 9.89 5.84 -11.76
N GLN A 104 10.92 5.64 -12.58
CA GLN A 104 11.48 6.71 -13.40
C GLN A 104 10.45 7.23 -14.39
N ASN A 105 9.48 6.41 -14.78
CA ASN A 105 8.34 6.84 -15.56
C ASN A 105 7.21 7.23 -14.60
N GLU A 106 6.87 8.52 -14.59
CA GLU A 106 5.82 9.04 -13.68
C GLU A 106 4.45 8.40 -13.95
N ALA A 107 4.21 7.88 -15.15
CA ALA A 107 2.98 7.15 -15.43
C ALA A 107 2.83 5.94 -14.51
N ASN A 108 3.92 5.24 -14.23
CA ASN A 108 3.89 4.08 -13.33
C ASN A 108 3.55 4.49 -11.90
N MET A 109 4.06 5.63 -11.43
CA MET A 109 3.68 6.17 -10.12
C MET A 109 2.20 6.53 -10.07
N TYR A 110 1.67 7.13 -11.13
CA TYR A 110 0.26 7.46 -11.24
C TYR A 110 -0.60 6.20 -11.17
N TYR A 111 -0.25 5.17 -11.93
CA TYR A 111 -0.99 3.91 -11.93
C TYR A 111 -0.90 3.20 -10.58
N ALA A 112 0.24 3.25 -9.92
CA ALA A 112 0.36 2.72 -8.56
C ALA A 112 -0.55 3.45 -7.59
N GLY A 113 -0.63 4.78 -7.70
CA GLY A 113 -1.54 5.59 -6.90
C GLY A 113 -2.99 5.22 -7.13
N ILE A 114 -3.40 5.08 -8.38
CA ILE A 114 -4.76 4.64 -8.74
C ILE A 114 -5.04 3.25 -8.18
N PHE A 115 -4.10 2.33 -8.31
CA PHE A 115 -4.26 0.97 -7.77
C PHE A 115 -4.48 1.00 -6.26
N LEU A 116 -3.69 1.79 -5.53
CA LEU A 116 -3.84 1.90 -4.07
C LEU A 116 -5.19 2.50 -3.69
N VAL A 117 -5.64 3.53 -4.38
CA VAL A 117 -6.92 4.16 -4.07
C VAL A 117 -8.08 3.21 -4.35
N ILE A 118 -8.13 2.66 -5.56
CA ILE A 118 -9.25 1.80 -5.97
C ILE A 118 -9.24 0.49 -5.21
N GLY A 119 -8.10 -0.17 -5.12
CA GLY A 119 -7.98 -1.45 -4.43
C GLY A 119 -8.37 -1.35 -2.97
N ASN A 120 -7.87 -0.33 -2.27
CA ASN A 120 -8.20 -0.16 -0.87
C ASN A 120 -9.63 0.30 -0.66
N ALA A 121 -10.19 1.11 -1.57
CA ALA A 121 -11.61 1.49 -1.50
C ALA A 121 -12.52 0.28 -1.65
N ILE A 122 -12.20 -0.62 -2.56
CA ILE A 122 -12.97 -1.86 -2.74
C ILE A 122 -12.91 -2.70 -1.46
N TRP A 123 -11.73 -2.86 -0.86
CA TRP A 123 -11.60 -3.60 0.40
C TRP A 123 -12.38 -2.96 1.53
N LEU A 124 -12.33 -1.63 1.64
CA LEU A 124 -13.05 -0.92 2.68
C LEU A 124 -14.57 -1.14 2.59
N ILE A 125 -15.08 -1.22 1.36
CA ILE A 125 -16.50 -1.50 1.12
C ILE A 125 -16.83 -2.96 1.43
N LEU A 126 -15.95 -3.89 1.06
CA LEU A 126 -16.22 -5.33 1.19
C LEU A 126 -16.09 -5.86 2.62
N TYR A 127 -15.19 -5.29 3.42
CA TYR A 127 -14.91 -5.83 4.76
C TYR A 127 -16.15 -6.02 5.64
N PRO A 128 -17.10 -5.07 5.72
CA PRO A 128 -18.28 -5.25 6.55
C PRO A 128 -19.16 -6.44 6.11
N PHE A 129 -19.07 -6.84 4.84
CA PHE A 129 -19.86 -7.95 4.29
C PHE A 129 -19.18 -9.30 4.46
N LEU A 130 -17.88 -9.30 4.77
CA LEU A 130 -17.07 -10.53 4.84
C LEU A 130 -16.86 -11.02 6.26
N ASP A 131 -17.22 -10.21 7.23
CA ASP A 131 -17.17 -10.58 8.64
C ASP A 131 -18.51 -11.26 9.09
#